data_c7fd0e1403109f7f88f43c95ccd50d2e
#
_entry.id   c7fd0e1403109f7f88f43c95ccd50d2e
#
_cell.length_a   1.000
_cell.length_b   1.000
_cell.length_c   1.000
_cell.angle_alpha   90.00
_cell.angle_beta   90.00
_cell.angle_gamma   90.00
#
_symmetry.space_group_name_H-M   'P 1'
#
loop_
_entity.id
_entity.type
_entity.pdbx_description
1 polymer ?
#
loop_
_entity_poly.entity_id
_entity_poly.type
_entity_poly.pdbx_seq_one_letter_code
_entity_poly.pdbx_strand_id
1 'polypeptide(L)'
;MSLRRRILPLWRGELSSDAAISLGLTRYWFQRIKLRLIGNFNIMSKVALFPGSFDPFTSGHLNILTRALTIFDEVVVAVGINQAKRGFYTMSQREDIIAQATKDLKGVKVISYDGLTVDLCKELGIKHIVRGVRNMTDFDNEQAVADANRHLAPDIDTIIIPTAQEYSHISSSAVRDLLSHHGDLSRFIPDWVVLPEII
;
A
#
# COMPACT_ATOMS: atom_id res chain seq x y z
N MET A 1 33.10 4.84 -21.11
CA MET A 1 31.89 5.10 -21.95
C MET A 1 30.71 4.51 -21.18
N SER A 2 29.85 5.39 -20.67
CA SER A 2 28.79 5.07 -19.69
C SER A 2 27.66 4.26 -20.32
N LEU A 3 27.21 3.21 -19.59
CA LEU A 3 26.03 2.38 -19.90
C LEU A 3 24.75 3.19 -20.25
N ARG A 4 24.67 4.44 -19.82
CA ARG A 4 23.54 5.34 -20.08
C ARG A 4 23.26 5.63 -21.56
N ARG A 5 24.24 5.52 -22.44
CA ARG A 5 24.05 5.83 -23.88
C ARG A 5 23.52 4.67 -24.71
N ARG A 6 23.49 3.43 -24.19
CA ARG A 6 23.01 2.25 -24.93
C ARG A 6 21.53 1.89 -24.70
N ILE A 7 20.89 2.47 -23.71
CA ILE A 7 19.53 2.06 -23.30
C ILE A 7 18.44 3.01 -23.87
N LEU A 8 18.79 4.23 -24.23
CA LEU A 8 17.84 5.25 -24.69
C LEU A 8 17.13 5.03 -26.05
N PRO A 9 17.68 4.28 -27.03
CA PRO A 9 16.99 4.06 -28.31
C PRO A 9 15.97 2.91 -28.30
N LEU A 10 15.95 2.03 -27.29
CA LEU A 10 15.09 0.82 -27.26
C LEU A 10 13.68 1.07 -26.70
N TRP A 11 13.35 2.30 -26.37
CA TRP A 11 12.16 2.65 -25.56
C TRP A 11 10.93 3.09 -26.37
N ARG A 12 10.85 2.78 -27.66
CA ARG A 12 9.68 3.06 -28.52
C ARG A 12 8.86 1.82 -28.90
N GLY A 13 9.06 0.68 -28.23
CA GLY A 13 8.30 -0.53 -28.48
C GLY A 13 8.01 -1.26 -27.18
N GLU A 14 6.82 -1.82 -27.03
CA GLU A 14 6.45 -2.70 -25.94
C GLU A 14 7.42 -3.89 -25.90
N LEU A 15 8.27 -3.97 -24.89
CA LEU A 15 9.09 -5.15 -24.62
C LEU A 15 8.15 -6.27 -24.16
N SER A 16 8.08 -7.36 -24.93
CA SER A 16 7.39 -8.57 -24.49
C SER A 16 8.06 -9.15 -23.21
N SER A 17 7.28 -9.83 -22.38
CA SER A 17 7.77 -10.51 -21.16
C SER A 17 9.00 -11.38 -21.43
N ASP A 18 9.08 -11.99 -22.60
CA ASP A 18 10.15 -12.91 -22.99
C ASP A 18 11.48 -12.19 -23.32
N ALA A 19 11.41 -10.98 -23.85
CA ALA A 19 12.59 -10.16 -24.13
C ALA A 19 13.26 -9.66 -22.83
N ALA A 20 12.48 -9.46 -21.78
CA ALA A 20 12.99 -9.05 -20.48
C ALA A 20 13.67 -10.18 -19.71
N ILE A 21 13.15 -11.40 -19.82
CA ILE A 21 13.77 -12.62 -19.24
C ILE A 21 15.10 -12.91 -19.94
N SER A 22 15.17 -12.75 -21.25
CA SER A 22 16.40 -12.91 -22.08
C SER A 22 17.50 -11.92 -21.69
N LEU A 23 17.16 -10.75 -21.14
CA LEU A 23 18.12 -9.73 -20.70
C LEU A 23 18.56 -9.90 -19.24
N GLY A 24 18.18 -10.98 -18.55
CA GLY A 24 18.55 -11.23 -17.15
C GLY A 24 17.94 -10.21 -16.16
N LEU A 25 16.91 -9.52 -16.58
CA LEU A 25 16.20 -8.55 -15.75
C LEU A 25 15.33 -9.33 -14.77
N THR A 26 15.71 -9.35 -13.50
CA THR A 26 14.95 -10.00 -12.45
C THR A 26 13.58 -9.33 -12.26
N ARG A 27 12.61 -10.06 -11.68
CA ARG A 27 11.28 -9.54 -11.25
C ARG A 27 11.37 -8.21 -10.53
N TYR A 28 12.43 -8.00 -9.77
CA TYR A 28 12.78 -6.78 -9.05
C TYR A 28 12.97 -5.55 -9.98
N TRP A 29 13.62 -5.73 -11.13
CA TRP A 29 13.81 -4.68 -12.13
C TRP A 29 12.50 -4.29 -12.82
N PHE A 30 11.64 -5.25 -13.10
CA PHE A 30 10.32 -5.00 -13.71
C PHE A 30 9.41 -4.19 -12.78
N GLN A 31 9.43 -4.51 -11.49
CA GLN A 31 8.69 -3.78 -10.46
C GLN A 31 9.22 -2.34 -10.32
N ARG A 32 10.53 -2.15 -10.38
CA ARG A 32 11.18 -0.83 -10.40
C ARG A 32 10.80 0.03 -11.60
N ILE A 33 10.70 -0.58 -12.79
CA ILE A 33 10.27 0.11 -14.01
C ILE A 33 8.78 0.46 -13.92
N LYS A 34 7.94 -0.45 -13.40
CA LYS A 34 6.50 -0.22 -13.18
C LYS A 34 6.27 0.94 -12.20
N LEU A 35 7.02 0.99 -11.10
CA LEU A 35 6.98 2.09 -10.13
C LEU A 35 7.40 3.44 -10.73
N ARG A 36 8.37 3.46 -11.62
CA ARG A 36 8.83 4.68 -12.31
C ARG A 36 7.84 5.20 -13.36
N LEU A 37 6.98 4.31 -13.91
CA LEU A 37 5.91 4.67 -14.85
C LEU A 37 4.63 5.15 -14.16
N ILE A 38 4.46 4.85 -12.85
CA ILE A 38 3.24 5.19 -12.10
C ILE A 38 3.13 6.68 -11.76
N GLY A 39 4.16 7.47 -11.98
CA GLY A 39 3.87 8.87 -11.84
C GLY A 39 5.03 9.84 -11.72
N ASN A 40 4.90 10.91 -12.42
CA ASN A 40 5.51 12.18 -12.05
C ASN A 40 4.97 12.57 -10.67
N PHE A 41 5.65 12.11 -9.59
CA PHE A 41 5.46 12.71 -8.29
C PHE A 41 5.86 14.18 -8.41
N ASN A 42 4.93 15.07 -8.20
CA ASN A 42 5.26 16.49 -8.09
C ASN A 42 6.20 16.63 -6.87
N ILE A 43 7.45 16.99 -7.12
CA ILE A 43 8.52 17.10 -6.09
C ILE A 43 8.13 18.07 -4.96
N MET A 44 7.12 18.89 -5.17
CA MET A 44 6.59 19.87 -4.21
C MET A 44 5.40 19.35 -3.40
N SER A 45 4.80 18.20 -3.75
CA SER A 45 3.65 17.65 -3.02
C SER A 45 4.08 16.88 -1.78
N LYS A 46 3.31 17.02 -0.69
CA LYS A 46 3.48 16.24 0.54
C LYS A 46 2.87 14.86 0.33
N VAL A 47 3.73 13.86 0.10
CA VAL A 47 3.31 12.48 -0.15
C VAL A 47 3.59 11.62 1.06
N ALA A 48 2.65 10.74 1.43
CA ALA A 48 2.85 9.71 2.44
C ALA A 48 2.63 8.30 1.87
N LEU A 49 3.28 7.31 2.47
CA LEU A 49 3.04 5.90 2.24
C LEU A 49 2.10 5.37 3.34
N PHE A 50 1.05 4.66 2.97
CA PHE A 50 0.17 3.93 3.88
C PHE A 50 0.31 2.43 3.60
N PRO A 51 1.27 1.76 4.28
CA PRO A 51 1.53 0.34 4.05
C PRO A 51 0.62 -0.54 4.91
N GLY A 52 0.23 -1.68 4.37
CA GLY A 52 -0.55 -2.68 5.09
C GLY A 52 -0.80 -3.94 4.27
N SER A 53 -1.30 -4.99 4.90
CA SER A 53 -1.73 -6.19 4.18
C SER A 53 -3.08 -6.00 3.49
N PHE A 54 -3.97 -5.18 4.05
CA PHE A 54 -5.30 -4.85 3.54
C PHE A 54 -6.09 -6.08 3.07
N ASP A 55 -6.24 -7.05 3.93
CA ASP A 55 -6.79 -8.36 3.63
C ASP A 55 -8.09 -8.67 4.43
N PRO A 56 -9.23 -8.01 4.10
CA PRO A 56 -9.41 -6.93 3.14
C PRO A 56 -9.16 -5.51 3.71
N PHE A 57 -9.22 -4.50 2.84
CA PHE A 57 -9.33 -3.09 3.21
C PHE A 57 -10.70 -2.83 3.83
N THR A 58 -10.76 -2.06 4.92
CA THR A 58 -11.96 -1.88 5.75
C THR A 58 -12.34 -0.41 5.89
N SER A 59 -13.54 -0.13 6.44
CA SER A 59 -13.98 1.23 6.80
C SER A 59 -13.01 1.90 7.79
N GLY A 60 -12.36 1.13 8.69
CA GLY A 60 -11.31 1.65 9.56
C GLY A 60 -10.07 2.13 8.78
N HIS A 61 -9.63 1.38 7.77
CA HIS A 61 -8.53 1.82 6.89
C HIS A 61 -8.92 3.05 6.08
N LEU A 62 -10.16 3.11 5.56
CA LEU A 62 -10.67 4.26 4.83
C LEU A 62 -10.69 5.52 5.73
N ASN A 63 -11.08 5.39 7.00
CA ASN A 63 -11.03 6.48 7.97
C ASN A 63 -9.61 7.04 8.15
N ILE A 64 -8.62 6.16 8.34
CA ILE A 64 -7.21 6.59 8.44
C ILE A 64 -6.74 7.27 7.16
N LEU A 65 -7.01 6.67 6.00
CA LEU A 65 -6.64 7.23 4.70
C LEU A 65 -7.24 8.62 4.46
N THR A 66 -8.53 8.78 4.72
CA THR A 66 -9.23 10.07 4.56
C THR A 66 -8.62 11.14 5.46
N ARG A 67 -8.28 10.80 6.70
CA ARG A 67 -7.62 11.73 7.63
C ARG A 67 -6.19 12.02 7.21
N ALA A 68 -5.45 11.05 6.68
CA ALA A 68 -4.12 11.27 6.13
C ALA A 68 -4.16 12.27 4.96
N LEU A 69 -5.18 12.21 4.11
CA LEU A 69 -5.38 13.15 3.00
C LEU A 69 -5.71 14.58 3.44
N THR A 70 -6.03 14.83 4.71
CA THR A 70 -6.12 16.20 5.25
C THR A 70 -4.74 16.80 5.60
N ILE A 71 -3.70 15.97 5.67
CA ILE A 71 -2.33 16.33 6.04
C ILE A 71 -1.42 16.31 4.81
N PHE A 72 -1.65 15.34 3.92
CA PHE A 72 -0.86 15.06 2.73
C PHE A 72 -1.66 15.33 1.46
N ASP A 73 -1.00 15.84 0.43
CA ASP A 73 -1.61 16.05 -0.89
C ASP A 73 -1.87 14.72 -1.61
N GLU A 74 -1.00 13.72 -1.36
CA GLU A 74 -1.12 12.37 -1.92
C GLU A 74 -0.77 11.31 -0.87
N VAL A 75 -1.51 10.20 -0.92
CA VAL A 75 -1.23 9.00 -0.10
C VAL A 75 -1.12 7.79 -1.01
N VAL A 76 0.01 7.10 -0.94
CA VAL A 76 0.25 5.84 -1.65
C VAL A 76 -0.14 4.71 -0.72
N VAL A 77 -1.25 4.03 -1.00
CA VAL A 77 -1.67 2.81 -0.30
C VAL A 77 -0.84 1.66 -0.85
N ALA A 78 0.03 1.11 -0.02
CA ALA A 78 0.99 0.08 -0.42
C ALA A 78 0.62 -1.28 0.18
N VAL A 79 0.18 -2.21 -0.67
CA VAL A 79 -0.21 -3.57 -0.26
C VAL A 79 1.03 -4.43 -0.16
N GLY A 80 1.40 -4.80 1.08
CA GLY A 80 2.58 -5.62 1.34
C GLY A 80 2.34 -7.10 1.03
N ILE A 81 3.29 -7.72 0.32
CA ILE A 81 3.31 -9.16 0.04
C ILE A 81 4.00 -9.84 1.22
N ASN A 82 3.27 -10.68 1.94
CA ASN A 82 3.87 -11.58 2.93
C ASN A 82 3.96 -13.00 2.33
N GLN A 83 5.13 -13.35 1.85
CA GLN A 83 5.37 -14.66 1.22
C GLN A 83 5.20 -15.84 2.20
N ALA A 84 5.34 -15.59 3.51
CA ALA A 84 5.20 -16.63 4.53
C ALA A 84 3.73 -16.93 4.91
N LYS A 85 2.78 -16.12 4.48
CA LYS A 85 1.36 -16.29 4.81
C LYS A 85 0.51 -16.26 3.55
N ARG A 86 -0.30 -17.31 3.38
CA ARG A 86 -1.37 -17.28 2.37
C ARG A 86 -2.41 -16.25 2.81
N GLY A 87 -2.64 -15.23 1.97
CA GLY A 87 -3.69 -14.25 2.22
C GLY A 87 -5.09 -14.83 2.03
N PHE A 88 -6.08 -14.17 2.59
CA PHE A 88 -7.49 -14.51 2.39
C PHE A 88 -7.93 -14.12 0.97
N TYR A 89 -7.51 -12.93 0.52
CA TYR A 89 -7.68 -12.45 -0.85
C TYR A 89 -6.33 -12.43 -1.58
N THR A 90 -6.37 -12.63 -2.89
CA THR A 90 -5.21 -12.45 -3.77
C THR A 90 -4.76 -10.98 -3.79
N MET A 91 -3.55 -10.70 -4.24
CA MET A 91 -3.05 -9.32 -4.35
C MET A 91 -3.93 -8.46 -5.26
N SER A 92 -4.32 -8.99 -6.43
CA SER A 92 -5.21 -8.27 -7.35
C SER A 92 -6.56 -7.96 -6.70
N GLN A 93 -7.16 -8.93 -6.00
CA GLN A 93 -8.42 -8.70 -5.29
C GLN A 93 -8.29 -7.62 -4.21
N ARG A 94 -7.17 -7.57 -3.46
CA ARG A 94 -6.96 -6.51 -2.47
C ARG A 94 -6.78 -5.14 -3.11
N GLU A 95 -6.02 -5.05 -4.21
CA GLU A 95 -5.88 -3.82 -5.00
C GLU A 95 -7.23 -3.34 -5.52
N ASP A 96 -8.06 -4.25 -6.05
CA ASP A 96 -9.41 -3.95 -6.57
C ASP A 96 -10.35 -3.46 -5.45
N ILE A 97 -10.32 -4.09 -4.27
CA ILE A 97 -11.09 -3.67 -3.09
C ILE A 97 -10.69 -2.25 -2.69
N ILE A 98 -9.39 -1.94 -2.63
CA ILE A 98 -8.89 -0.61 -2.29
C ILE A 98 -9.32 0.41 -3.36
N ALA A 99 -9.18 0.05 -4.64
CA ALA A 99 -9.57 0.94 -5.74
C ALA A 99 -11.07 1.28 -5.68
N GLN A 100 -11.94 0.31 -5.39
CA GLN A 100 -13.37 0.55 -5.18
C GLN A 100 -13.60 1.45 -3.96
N ALA A 101 -12.96 1.15 -2.82
CA ALA A 101 -13.13 1.90 -1.58
C ALA A 101 -12.71 3.37 -1.70
N THR A 102 -11.76 3.66 -2.58
CA THR A 102 -11.13 4.98 -2.73
C THR A 102 -11.49 5.70 -4.02
N LYS A 103 -12.43 5.18 -4.81
CA LYS A 103 -12.78 5.66 -6.17
C LYS A 103 -13.09 7.17 -6.25
N ASP A 104 -13.67 7.73 -5.19
CA ASP A 104 -14.06 9.12 -5.12
C ASP A 104 -13.02 10.01 -4.39
N LEU A 105 -11.91 9.43 -3.91
CA LEU A 105 -10.86 10.16 -3.24
C LEU A 105 -9.80 10.64 -4.22
N LYS A 106 -9.50 11.93 -4.19
CA LYS A 106 -8.36 12.50 -4.93
C LYS A 106 -7.07 12.29 -4.14
N GLY A 107 -5.94 12.16 -4.84
CA GLY A 107 -4.63 12.03 -4.21
C GLY A 107 -4.32 10.63 -3.66
N VAL A 108 -5.07 9.59 -4.07
CA VAL A 108 -4.80 8.20 -3.70
C VAL A 108 -4.16 7.45 -4.87
N LYS A 109 -3.10 6.71 -4.56
CA LYS A 109 -2.48 5.74 -5.48
C LYS A 109 -2.41 4.41 -4.78
N VAL A 110 -2.63 3.31 -5.51
CA VAL A 110 -2.58 1.95 -4.97
C VAL A 110 -1.46 1.20 -5.67
N ILE A 111 -0.60 0.56 -4.89
CA ILE A 111 0.51 -0.27 -5.39
C ILE A 111 0.66 -1.51 -4.53
N SER A 112 1.24 -2.56 -5.09
CA SER A 112 1.75 -3.70 -4.33
C SER A 112 3.27 -3.66 -4.25
N TYR A 113 3.85 -4.19 -3.16
CA TYR A 113 5.29 -4.25 -2.99
C TYR A 113 5.70 -5.50 -2.22
N ASP A 114 6.96 -5.89 -2.43
CA ASP A 114 7.64 -6.94 -1.68
C ASP A 114 8.91 -6.35 -1.04
N GLY A 115 9.23 -6.75 0.18
CA GLY A 115 10.40 -6.28 0.92
C GLY A 115 10.08 -5.25 2.00
N LEU A 116 11.10 -4.47 2.38
CA LEU A 116 10.99 -3.52 3.49
C LEU A 116 10.25 -2.24 3.08
N THR A 117 9.36 -1.79 3.93
CA THR A 117 8.60 -0.53 3.75
C THR A 117 9.53 0.68 3.55
N VAL A 118 10.63 0.74 4.29
CA VAL A 118 11.59 1.85 4.17
C VAL A 118 12.34 1.86 2.84
N ASP A 119 12.57 0.70 2.24
CA ASP A 119 13.22 0.63 0.93
C ASP A 119 12.26 1.10 -0.17
N LEU A 120 10.98 0.75 -0.08
CA LEU A 120 9.94 1.31 -0.94
C LEU A 120 9.85 2.84 -0.79
N CYS A 121 9.89 3.36 0.44
CA CYS A 121 9.92 4.79 0.68
C CYS A 121 11.11 5.47 -0.01
N LYS A 122 12.31 4.91 0.10
CA LYS A 122 13.52 5.43 -0.58
C LYS A 122 13.38 5.40 -2.10
N GLU A 123 12.81 4.33 -2.66
CA GLU A 123 12.57 4.21 -4.10
C GLU A 123 11.61 5.28 -4.64
N LEU A 124 10.55 5.56 -3.87
CA LEU A 124 9.52 6.53 -4.24
C LEU A 124 9.88 7.97 -3.83
N GLY A 125 10.94 8.19 -3.07
CA GLY A 125 11.29 9.50 -2.51
C GLY A 125 10.31 9.98 -1.43
N ILE A 126 9.57 9.07 -0.78
CA ILE A 126 8.59 9.35 0.27
C ILE A 126 9.31 9.37 1.62
N LYS A 127 9.02 10.38 2.44
CA LYS A 127 9.65 10.54 3.76
C LYS A 127 8.70 10.28 4.93
N HIS A 128 7.42 10.01 4.66
CA HIS A 128 6.42 9.83 5.70
C HIS A 128 5.66 8.52 5.50
N ILE A 129 5.59 7.73 6.57
CA ILE A 129 4.76 6.52 6.64
C ILE A 129 3.56 6.85 7.52
N VAL A 130 2.35 6.52 7.09
CA VAL A 130 1.13 6.63 7.88
C VAL A 130 0.76 5.26 8.45
N ARG A 131 0.46 5.23 9.74
CA ARG A 131 -0.06 4.03 10.42
C ARG A 131 -1.30 4.37 11.21
N GLY A 132 -2.28 3.49 11.21
CA GLY A 132 -3.50 3.62 12.02
C GLY A 132 -3.43 2.76 13.28
N VAL A 133 -3.91 3.28 14.43
CA VAL A 133 -3.99 2.54 15.69
C VAL A 133 -5.38 2.66 16.28
N ARG A 134 -5.91 1.57 16.85
CA ARG A 134 -7.25 1.49 17.43
C ARG A 134 -7.23 1.53 18.97
N ASN A 135 -6.13 1.08 19.55
CA ASN A 135 -5.94 0.95 20.99
C ASN A 135 -4.46 1.04 21.34
N MET A 136 -4.14 0.98 22.64
CA MET A 136 -2.77 1.09 23.14
C MET A 136 -1.89 -0.07 22.71
N THR A 137 -2.40 -1.28 22.59
CA THR A 137 -1.62 -2.43 22.11
C THR A 137 -1.21 -2.25 20.64
N ASP A 138 -2.11 -1.75 19.79
CA ASP A 138 -1.77 -1.38 18.41
C ASP A 138 -0.69 -0.29 18.41
N PHE A 139 -0.84 0.72 19.29
CA PHE A 139 0.12 1.83 19.39
C PHE A 139 1.52 1.34 19.76
N ASP A 140 1.66 0.50 20.78
CA ASP A 140 2.95 -0.04 21.22
C ASP A 140 3.62 -0.84 20.09
N ASN A 141 2.86 -1.64 19.35
CA ASN A 141 3.35 -2.40 18.22
C ASN A 141 3.82 -1.49 17.07
N GLU A 142 3.01 -0.49 16.72
CA GLU A 142 3.34 0.44 15.62
C GLU A 142 4.50 1.35 15.99
N GLN A 143 4.65 1.73 17.27
CA GLN A 143 5.80 2.48 17.75
C GLN A 143 7.08 1.66 17.61
N ALA A 144 7.07 0.39 18.00
CA ALA A 144 8.24 -0.48 17.84
C ALA A 144 8.66 -0.62 16.36
N VAL A 145 7.66 -0.73 15.44
CA VAL A 145 7.92 -0.74 13.99
C VAL A 145 8.47 0.60 13.51
N ALA A 146 7.92 1.71 14.00
CA ALA A 146 8.39 3.07 13.66
C ALA A 146 9.85 3.29 14.09
N ASP A 147 10.21 2.85 15.29
CA ASP A 147 11.58 2.95 15.81
C ASP A 147 12.56 2.10 14.98
N ALA A 148 12.17 0.89 14.60
CA ALA A 148 12.95 0.05 13.70
C ALA A 148 13.13 0.70 12.32
N ASN A 149 12.07 1.25 11.75
CA ASN A 149 12.12 1.97 10.47
C ASN A 149 13.04 3.19 10.54
N ARG A 150 12.99 3.97 11.62
CA ARG A 150 13.85 5.15 11.84
C ARG A 150 15.31 4.74 11.99
N HIS A 151 15.58 3.59 12.63
CA HIS A 151 16.95 3.05 12.72
C HIS A 151 17.52 2.68 11.34
N LEU A 152 16.68 2.07 10.46
CA LEU A 152 17.07 1.65 9.12
C LEU A 152 17.14 2.81 8.12
N ALA A 153 16.34 3.86 8.34
CA ALA A 153 16.21 5.01 7.46
C ALA A 153 15.87 6.28 8.27
N PRO A 154 16.87 6.99 8.84
CA PRO A 154 16.65 8.13 9.72
C PRO A 154 15.89 9.30 9.11
N ASP A 155 15.87 9.40 7.77
CA ASP A 155 15.15 10.44 7.02
C ASP A 155 13.66 10.13 6.80
N ILE A 156 13.20 8.94 7.21
CA ILE A 156 11.81 8.49 7.06
C ILE A 156 11.16 8.48 8.42
N ASP A 157 10.06 9.21 8.57
CA ASP A 157 9.31 9.28 9.83
C ASP A 157 7.94 8.61 9.72
N THR A 158 7.42 8.10 10.85
CA THR A 158 6.12 7.45 10.92
C THR A 158 5.13 8.32 11.67
N ILE A 159 3.99 8.59 11.04
CA ILE A 159 2.88 9.35 11.60
C ILE A 159 1.79 8.38 12.00
N ILE A 160 1.53 8.30 13.30
CA ILE A 160 0.50 7.44 13.87
C ILE A 160 -0.80 8.22 14.00
N ILE A 161 -1.86 7.73 13.37
CA ILE A 161 -3.20 8.33 13.40
C ILE A 161 -4.14 7.42 14.21
N PRO A 162 -4.65 7.88 15.37
CA PRO A 162 -5.66 7.13 16.09
C PRO A 162 -6.94 6.99 15.27
N THR A 163 -7.48 5.79 15.18
CA THR A 163 -8.77 5.52 14.51
C THR A 163 -9.90 6.22 15.27
N ALA A 164 -10.89 6.78 14.56
CA ALA A 164 -12.07 7.34 15.21
C ALA A 164 -12.83 6.24 15.96
N GLN A 165 -13.45 6.61 17.06
CA GLN A 165 -14.03 5.66 18.04
C GLN A 165 -15.04 4.69 17.38
N GLU A 166 -15.85 5.17 16.45
CA GLU A 166 -16.82 4.35 15.72
C GLU A 166 -16.20 3.24 14.87
N TYR A 167 -14.90 3.33 14.51
CA TYR A 167 -14.18 2.32 13.76
C TYR A 167 -13.19 1.49 14.58
N SER A 168 -13.09 1.74 15.90
CA SER A 168 -12.09 1.10 16.77
C SER A 168 -12.21 -0.42 16.86
N HIS A 169 -13.41 -0.95 16.68
CA HIS A 169 -13.70 -2.39 16.68
C HIS A 169 -13.47 -3.08 15.31
N ILE A 170 -13.23 -2.29 14.25
CA ILE A 170 -13.11 -2.81 12.90
C ILE A 170 -11.67 -3.28 12.63
N SER A 171 -11.54 -4.52 12.18
CA SER A 171 -10.27 -5.08 11.69
C SER A 171 -10.49 -6.02 10.52
N SER A 172 -9.45 -6.23 9.71
CA SER A 172 -9.51 -7.23 8.64
C SER A 172 -9.76 -8.64 9.18
N SER A 173 -9.26 -8.96 10.38
CA SER A 173 -9.51 -10.26 11.01
C SER A 173 -10.98 -10.44 11.39
N ALA A 174 -11.62 -9.41 11.96
CA ALA A 174 -13.06 -9.44 12.25
C ALA A 174 -13.89 -9.58 10.95
N VAL A 175 -13.49 -8.89 9.88
CA VAL A 175 -14.18 -9.03 8.58
C VAL A 175 -14.05 -10.45 8.04
N ARG A 176 -12.87 -11.07 8.10
CA ARG A 176 -12.70 -12.46 7.65
C ARG A 176 -13.49 -13.45 8.48
N ASP A 177 -13.58 -13.25 9.78
CA ASP A 177 -14.39 -14.05 10.68
C ASP A 177 -15.87 -13.95 10.32
N LEU A 178 -16.37 -12.72 10.13
CA LEU A 178 -17.76 -12.49 9.69
C LEU A 178 -18.05 -13.12 8.33
N LEU A 179 -17.13 -12.99 7.36
CA LEU A 179 -17.28 -13.64 6.05
C LEU A 179 -17.40 -15.14 6.15
N SER A 180 -16.58 -15.77 7.00
CA SER A 180 -16.60 -17.22 7.21
C SER A 180 -17.91 -17.74 7.82
N HIS A 181 -18.65 -16.85 8.50
CA HIS A 181 -19.91 -17.17 9.17
C HIS A 181 -21.12 -16.47 8.55
N HIS A 182 -21.00 -15.94 7.33
CA HIS A 182 -22.07 -15.21 6.63
C HIS A 182 -22.67 -14.05 7.44
N GLY A 183 -21.84 -13.37 8.24
CA GLY A 183 -22.23 -12.25 9.09
C GLY A 183 -22.45 -10.95 8.31
N ASP A 184 -23.10 -9.99 8.97
CA ASP A 184 -23.33 -8.65 8.39
C ASP A 184 -22.03 -7.82 8.35
N LEU A 185 -21.68 -7.32 7.18
CA LEU A 185 -20.48 -6.52 6.93
C LEU A 185 -20.76 -5.02 6.75
N SER A 186 -22.02 -4.59 6.81
CA SER A 186 -22.47 -3.24 6.46
C SER A 186 -21.73 -2.11 7.19
N ARG A 187 -21.18 -2.38 8.38
CA ARG A 187 -20.40 -1.41 9.16
C ARG A 187 -18.90 -1.56 9.03
N PHE A 188 -18.45 -2.67 8.47
CA PHE A 188 -17.03 -3.04 8.41
C PHE A 188 -16.38 -2.67 7.08
N ILE A 189 -17.16 -2.72 6.01
CA ILE A 189 -16.74 -2.43 4.64
C ILE A 189 -17.61 -1.29 4.12
N PRO A 190 -17.09 -0.32 3.36
CA PRO A 190 -17.91 0.70 2.73
C PRO A 190 -18.99 0.10 1.83
N ASP A 191 -20.22 0.61 1.89
CA ASP A 191 -21.41 0.04 1.24
C ASP A 191 -21.27 -0.10 -0.29
N TRP A 192 -20.41 0.71 -0.91
CA TRP A 192 -20.15 0.68 -2.37
C TRP A 192 -19.05 -0.29 -2.79
N VAL A 193 -18.45 -1.02 -1.85
CA VAL A 193 -17.40 -2.01 -2.12
C VAL A 193 -18.02 -3.38 -2.23
N VAL A 194 -17.78 -4.04 -3.36
CA VAL A 194 -18.18 -5.43 -3.59
C VAL A 194 -16.97 -6.33 -3.32
N LEU A 195 -17.07 -7.15 -2.30
CA LEU A 195 -16.03 -8.12 -1.99
C LEU A 195 -16.10 -9.30 -2.96
N PRO A 196 -14.95 -9.80 -3.47
CA PRO A 196 -14.91 -11.00 -4.29
C PRO A 196 -15.41 -12.24 -3.53
N GLU A 197 -16.01 -13.19 -4.24
CA GLU A 197 -16.33 -14.50 -3.66
C GLU A 197 -15.05 -15.22 -3.22
N ILE A 198 -15.15 -15.94 -2.12
CA ILE A 198 -14.06 -16.76 -1.58
C ILE A 198 -14.14 -18.11 -2.29
N ILE A 199 -13.10 -18.44 -3.05
CA ILE A 199 -12.98 -19.72 -3.75
C ILE A 199 -12.32 -20.76 -2.84
#